data_d15e0ca0f947cd00f87efb9d899adbe2
#
_entry.id   d15e0ca0f947cd00f87efb9d899adbe2
#
_cell.length_a   1.000
_cell.length_b   1.000
_cell.length_c   1.000
_cell.angle_alpha   90.00
_cell.angle_beta   90.00
_cell.angle_gamma   90.00
#
_symmetry.space_group_name_H-M   'P 1'
#
loop_
_entity.id
_entity.type
_entity.pdbx_description
1 polymer ?
#
loop_
_entity_poly.entity_id
_entity_poly.type
_entity_poly.pdbx_seq_one_letter_code
_entity_poly.pdbx_strand_id
1 'polypeptide(L)'
;MQWTYHASKKPSADFVSDWLDAGTALVITEDLEKAGRLKEVEFKDEFDTTWTKKELKKLLTEVEEEPQDVTVFFDGGFQKDEKVAGLGVAIYFRQGKKFWRLRTNVKLDQFESNNEAEYAAFHEAVRQMEELGVHHQSCVFKGDSLVVLNQLSGEWPCMEENLNKWLDRIEAKLDKLKIIPVFKPISRKENQEADRLATLALQGKAIFSKIEIAESKES
;
A
#
# COMPACT_ATOMS: atom_id res chain seq x y z
N MET A 1 19.73 14.92 12.44
CA MET A 1 20.30 16.10 11.76
C MET A 1 21.41 16.71 12.61
N GLN A 2 22.37 17.33 11.94
CA GLN A 2 23.47 18.08 12.59
C GLN A 2 23.42 19.52 12.10
N TRP A 3 23.59 20.49 13.00
CA TRP A 3 23.56 21.91 12.59
C TRP A 3 24.48 22.78 13.44
N THR A 4 24.92 23.88 12.84
CA THR A 4 25.67 24.93 13.53
C THR A 4 24.72 26.06 13.93
N TYR A 5 24.54 26.23 15.24
CA TYR A 5 23.84 27.38 15.79
C TYR A 5 24.70 28.64 15.63
N HIS A 6 24.10 29.72 15.16
CA HIS A 6 24.71 31.02 15.07
C HIS A 6 23.68 32.13 15.35
N ALA A 7 24.06 33.10 16.16
CA ALA A 7 23.27 34.33 16.32
C ALA A 7 24.24 35.52 16.37
N SER A 8 23.78 36.66 15.85
CA SER A 8 24.62 37.87 15.84
C SER A 8 25.18 38.21 17.22
N LYS A 9 26.50 38.43 17.31
CA LYS A 9 27.24 38.71 18.55
C LYS A 9 27.11 37.64 19.64
N LYS A 10 26.80 36.38 19.27
CA LYS A 10 26.75 35.23 20.15
C LYS A 10 27.81 34.20 19.70
N PRO A 11 28.30 33.34 20.58
CA PRO A 11 29.15 32.22 20.17
C PRO A 11 28.41 31.24 19.29
N SER A 12 29.07 30.66 18.31
CA SER A 12 28.56 29.53 17.53
C SER A 12 28.78 28.22 18.28
N ALA A 13 27.86 27.28 18.09
CA ALA A 13 27.97 25.94 18.66
C ALA A 13 27.35 24.92 17.70
N ASP A 14 27.92 23.70 17.67
CA ASP A 14 27.42 22.60 16.87
C ASP A 14 26.51 21.71 17.72
N PHE A 15 25.41 21.27 17.12
CA PHE A 15 24.40 20.42 17.72
C PHE A 15 24.12 19.22 16.84
N VAL A 16 23.76 18.10 17.47
CA VAL A 16 23.28 16.89 16.83
C VAL A 16 21.95 16.52 17.50
N SER A 17 20.93 16.26 16.72
CA SER A 17 19.64 15.76 17.24
C SER A 17 19.69 14.25 17.45
N ASP A 18 18.75 13.73 18.25
CA ASP A 18 18.34 12.33 18.13
C ASP A 18 17.82 12.03 16.72
N TRP A 19 17.56 10.74 16.44
CA TRP A 19 16.94 10.35 15.19
C TRP A 19 15.55 10.96 15.05
N LEU A 20 15.31 11.65 13.95
CA LEU A 20 14.05 12.32 13.61
C LEU A 20 13.56 11.81 12.26
N ASP A 21 12.25 11.77 12.05
CA ASP A 21 11.73 11.64 10.70
C ASP A 21 12.08 12.89 9.86
N ALA A 22 12.13 12.70 8.54
CA ALA A 22 12.54 13.75 7.61
C ALA A 22 11.66 15.02 7.65
N GLY A 23 10.34 14.84 7.87
CA GLY A 23 9.39 15.96 7.99
C GLY A 23 9.67 16.82 9.22
N THR A 24 9.82 16.18 10.37
CA THR A 24 10.16 16.85 11.64
C THR A 24 11.52 17.56 11.53
N ALA A 25 12.54 16.92 10.92
CA ALA A 25 13.83 17.55 10.72
C ALA A 25 13.74 18.82 9.86
N LEU A 26 12.92 18.83 8.81
CA LEU A 26 12.69 20.02 7.99
C LEU A 26 11.93 21.12 8.73
N VAL A 27 10.91 20.78 9.53
CA VAL A 27 10.15 21.76 10.34
C VAL A 27 11.08 22.48 11.32
N ILE A 28 11.93 21.74 12.04
CA ILE A 28 12.91 22.31 12.97
C ILE A 28 13.90 23.20 12.21
N THR A 29 14.39 22.73 11.06
CA THR A 29 15.32 23.51 10.23
C THR A 29 14.71 24.84 9.81
N GLU A 30 13.45 24.85 9.36
CA GLU A 30 12.76 26.05 8.94
C GLU A 30 12.51 27.02 10.10
N ASP A 31 12.25 26.53 11.29
CA ASP A 31 12.11 27.36 12.49
C ASP A 31 13.45 28.02 12.87
N LEU A 32 14.54 27.27 12.87
CA LEU A 32 15.87 27.79 13.13
C LEU A 32 16.31 28.83 12.10
N GLU A 33 15.99 28.62 10.81
CA GLU A 33 16.23 29.60 9.74
C GLU A 33 15.45 30.91 9.95
N LYS A 34 14.15 30.77 10.20
CA LYS A 34 13.27 31.95 10.48
C LYS A 34 13.73 32.73 11.69
N ALA A 35 14.25 32.05 12.70
CA ALA A 35 14.80 32.68 13.88
C ALA A 35 16.20 33.30 13.67
N GLY A 36 16.80 33.11 12.48
CA GLY A 36 18.16 33.58 12.18
C GLY A 36 19.23 32.91 13.04
N ARG A 37 19.01 31.64 13.43
CA ARG A 37 19.87 30.87 14.36
C ARG A 37 20.58 29.70 13.70
N LEU A 38 20.41 29.53 12.40
CA LEU A 38 21.02 28.47 11.62
C LEU A 38 22.12 29.03 10.72
N LYS A 39 23.34 28.50 10.83
CA LYS A 39 24.42 28.80 9.91
C LYS A 39 24.57 27.73 8.84
N GLU A 40 24.63 26.47 9.29
CA GLU A 40 24.80 25.28 8.44
C GLU A 40 23.93 24.16 8.98
N VAL A 41 23.42 23.30 8.10
CA VAL A 41 22.68 22.09 8.46
C VAL A 41 23.03 20.96 7.52
N GLU A 42 23.21 19.78 8.07
CA GLU A 42 23.43 18.54 7.36
C GLU A 42 22.45 17.49 7.88
N PHE A 43 21.86 16.70 6.96
CA PHE A 43 20.99 15.58 7.30
C PHE A 43 21.70 14.30 6.92
N LYS A 44 21.67 13.31 7.81
CA LYS A 44 22.19 11.97 7.56
C LYS A 44 21.12 10.93 7.83
N ASP A 45 21.06 9.93 6.97
CA ASP A 45 20.20 8.76 7.17
C ASP A 45 20.95 7.65 7.93
N GLU A 46 20.27 6.52 8.18
CA GLU A 46 20.82 5.37 8.89
C GLU A 46 21.98 4.67 8.15
N PHE A 47 22.17 4.96 6.88
CA PHE A 47 23.27 4.47 6.04
C PHE A 47 24.42 5.47 5.92
N ASP A 48 24.41 6.55 6.72
CA ASP A 48 25.40 7.65 6.72
C ASP A 48 25.41 8.45 5.39
N THR A 49 24.32 8.35 4.60
CA THR A 49 24.15 9.16 3.39
C THR A 49 23.78 10.59 3.79
N THR A 50 24.48 11.56 3.22
CA THR A 50 24.25 12.98 3.49
C THR A 50 23.23 13.55 2.51
N TRP A 51 22.24 14.25 3.04
CA TRP A 51 21.17 14.90 2.28
C TRP A 51 21.21 16.41 2.47
N THR A 52 21.00 17.16 1.39
CA THR A 52 20.72 18.59 1.48
C THR A 52 19.23 18.83 1.80
N LYS A 53 18.91 19.99 2.35
CA LYS A 53 17.51 20.38 2.60
C LYS A 53 16.65 20.30 1.33
N LYS A 54 17.21 20.66 0.16
CA LYS A 54 16.50 20.60 -1.12
C LYS A 54 16.20 19.18 -1.54
N GLU A 55 17.15 18.26 -1.41
CA GLU A 55 17.00 16.84 -1.72
C GLU A 55 15.98 16.20 -0.77
N LEU A 56 16.07 16.48 0.53
CA LEU A 56 15.14 15.96 1.52
C LEU A 56 13.70 16.44 1.26
N LYS A 57 13.51 17.73 0.90
CA LYS A 57 12.19 18.23 0.48
C LYS A 57 11.66 17.55 -0.77
N LYS A 58 12.51 17.34 -1.76
CA LYS A 58 12.15 16.65 -2.99
C LYS A 58 11.73 15.22 -2.70
N LEU A 59 12.52 14.48 -1.92
CA LEU A 59 12.19 13.13 -1.50
C LEU A 59 10.82 13.06 -0.80
N LEU A 60 10.56 13.94 0.17
CA LEU A 60 9.26 13.96 0.86
C LEU A 60 8.09 14.25 -0.09
N THR A 61 8.28 15.16 -1.05
CA THR A 61 7.25 15.43 -2.06
C THR A 61 7.00 14.21 -2.94
N GLU A 62 8.05 13.52 -3.37
CA GLU A 62 7.93 12.29 -4.16
C GLU A 62 7.19 11.19 -3.38
N VAL A 63 7.54 10.99 -2.10
CA VAL A 63 6.87 10.02 -1.22
C VAL A 63 5.41 10.42 -0.98
N GLU A 64 5.09 11.70 -0.82
CA GLU A 64 3.69 12.15 -0.68
C GLU A 64 2.87 11.93 -1.96
N GLU A 65 3.49 11.98 -3.14
CA GLU A 65 2.83 11.73 -4.42
C GLU A 65 2.61 10.23 -4.71
N GLU A 66 3.28 9.33 -3.97
CA GLU A 66 3.04 7.89 -4.04
C GLU A 66 1.79 7.49 -3.25
N PRO A 67 1.10 6.39 -3.66
CA PRO A 67 0.00 5.85 -2.88
C PRO A 67 0.46 5.39 -1.50
N GLN A 68 -0.18 5.89 -0.45
CA GLN A 68 0.07 5.57 0.95
C GLN A 68 -1.20 5.05 1.63
N ASP A 69 -1.07 4.43 2.81
CA ASP A 69 -2.18 3.97 3.63
C ASP A 69 -3.11 3.00 2.87
N VAL A 70 -2.51 2.08 2.12
CA VAL A 70 -3.21 1.22 1.17
C VAL A 70 -4.02 0.14 1.90
N THR A 71 -5.33 0.13 1.65
CA THR A 71 -6.24 -0.92 2.09
C THR A 71 -6.91 -1.55 0.87
N VAL A 72 -6.83 -2.87 0.78
CA VAL A 72 -7.31 -3.68 -0.35
C VAL A 72 -8.45 -4.59 0.11
N PHE A 73 -9.54 -4.59 -0.63
CA PHE A 73 -10.63 -5.56 -0.54
C PHE A 73 -10.62 -6.41 -1.80
N PHE A 74 -10.75 -7.70 -1.65
CA PHE A 74 -10.79 -8.64 -2.77
C PHE A 74 -11.83 -9.71 -2.54
N ASP A 75 -12.35 -10.27 -3.61
CA ASP A 75 -13.32 -11.37 -3.62
C ASP A 75 -13.24 -12.14 -4.93
N GLY A 76 -13.37 -13.46 -4.86
CA GLY A 76 -13.37 -14.36 -5.99
C GLY A 76 -14.67 -15.14 -6.09
N GLY A 77 -15.50 -14.85 -7.09
CA GLY A 77 -16.68 -15.64 -7.39
C GLY A 77 -16.41 -16.72 -8.43
N PHE A 78 -16.92 -17.94 -8.25
CA PHE A 78 -16.74 -19.05 -9.17
C PHE A 78 -18.08 -19.60 -9.67
N GLN A 79 -18.18 -19.77 -10.98
CA GLN A 79 -19.33 -20.39 -11.65
C GLN A 79 -18.92 -21.76 -12.21
N LYS A 80 -19.33 -22.81 -11.50
CA LYS A 80 -18.85 -24.19 -11.72
C LYS A 80 -19.19 -24.72 -13.12
N ASP A 81 -20.40 -24.46 -13.60
CA ASP A 81 -20.90 -25.03 -14.87
C ASP A 81 -20.12 -24.48 -16.08
N GLU A 82 -19.74 -23.21 -16.05
CA GLU A 82 -18.96 -22.55 -17.09
C GLU A 82 -17.47 -22.58 -16.83
N LYS A 83 -17.03 -23.05 -15.66
CA LYS A 83 -15.61 -23.01 -15.19
C LYS A 83 -14.98 -21.60 -15.29
N VAL A 84 -15.74 -20.58 -14.93
CA VAL A 84 -15.30 -19.20 -14.97
C VAL A 84 -15.22 -18.60 -13.59
N ALA A 85 -14.25 -17.70 -13.39
CA ALA A 85 -14.13 -16.90 -12.18
C ALA A 85 -14.42 -15.42 -12.48
N GLY A 86 -15.10 -14.77 -11.55
CA GLY A 86 -15.22 -13.32 -11.49
C GLY A 86 -14.37 -12.80 -10.35
N LEU A 87 -13.43 -11.92 -10.63
CA LEU A 87 -12.54 -11.32 -9.66
C LEU A 87 -13.00 -9.91 -9.37
N GLY A 88 -13.13 -9.56 -8.10
CA GLY A 88 -13.50 -8.22 -7.64
C GLY A 88 -12.42 -7.62 -6.75
N VAL A 89 -12.00 -6.38 -7.04
CA VAL A 89 -10.97 -5.68 -6.29
C VAL A 89 -11.37 -4.24 -6.05
N ALA A 90 -11.27 -3.80 -4.79
CA ALA A 90 -11.38 -2.40 -4.41
C ALA A 90 -10.16 -1.98 -3.59
N ILE A 91 -9.47 -0.92 -4.01
CA ILE A 91 -8.27 -0.41 -3.35
C ILE A 91 -8.52 1.01 -2.90
N TYR A 92 -8.32 1.25 -1.62
CA TYR A 92 -8.40 2.56 -0.98
C TYR A 92 -6.99 3.01 -0.61
N PHE A 93 -6.64 4.24 -0.91
CA PHE A 93 -5.32 4.78 -0.63
C PHE A 93 -5.35 6.30 -0.53
N ARG A 94 -4.35 6.86 0.13
CA ARG A 94 -4.06 8.28 0.15
C ARG A 94 -2.95 8.60 -0.86
N GLN A 95 -3.09 9.68 -1.61
CA GLN A 95 -2.06 10.19 -2.51
C GLN A 95 -2.01 11.71 -2.35
N GLY A 96 -0.93 12.22 -1.82
CA GLY A 96 -0.86 13.58 -1.32
C GLY A 96 -1.84 13.80 -0.16
N LYS A 97 -2.69 14.80 -0.30
CA LYS A 97 -3.76 15.14 0.66
C LYS A 97 -5.13 14.56 0.28
N LYS A 98 -5.20 13.72 -0.72
CA LYS A 98 -6.43 13.22 -1.30
C LYS A 98 -6.58 11.73 -1.04
N PHE A 99 -7.82 11.32 -0.80
CA PHE A 99 -8.19 9.91 -0.67
C PHE A 99 -8.78 9.41 -1.99
N TRP A 100 -8.35 8.23 -2.40
CA TRP A 100 -8.71 7.62 -3.66
C TRP A 100 -9.31 6.23 -3.44
N ARG A 101 -10.22 5.89 -4.33
CA ARG A 101 -10.73 4.53 -4.46
C ARG A 101 -10.59 4.07 -5.90
N LEU A 102 -9.86 2.96 -6.09
CA LEU A 102 -9.84 2.21 -7.34
C LEU A 102 -10.76 1.00 -7.20
N ARG A 103 -11.61 0.77 -8.21
CA ARG A 103 -12.44 -0.43 -8.34
C ARG A 103 -12.19 -1.06 -9.69
N THR A 104 -11.99 -2.36 -9.69
CA THR A 104 -11.84 -3.13 -10.91
C THR A 104 -12.41 -4.52 -10.74
N ASN A 105 -12.75 -5.14 -11.85
CA ASN A 105 -13.13 -6.53 -11.90
C ASN A 105 -12.64 -7.19 -13.18
N VAL A 106 -12.46 -8.51 -13.14
CA VAL A 106 -12.01 -9.30 -14.28
C VAL A 106 -12.77 -10.61 -14.31
N LYS A 107 -13.20 -11.06 -15.51
CA LYS A 107 -13.70 -12.41 -15.74
C LYS A 107 -12.58 -13.24 -16.36
N LEU A 108 -12.33 -14.42 -15.80
CA LEU A 108 -11.32 -15.36 -16.28
C LEU A 108 -11.93 -16.75 -16.46
N ASP A 109 -11.41 -17.50 -17.45
CA ASP A 109 -11.85 -18.85 -17.78
C ASP A 109 -10.90 -19.91 -17.21
N GLN A 110 -11.35 -21.17 -17.21
CA GLN A 110 -10.58 -22.35 -16.84
C GLN A 110 -10.24 -22.46 -15.35
N PHE A 111 -11.16 -22.06 -14.49
CA PHE A 111 -11.08 -22.24 -13.04
C PHE A 111 -11.73 -23.54 -12.60
N GLU A 112 -11.23 -24.09 -11.49
CA GLU A 112 -11.71 -25.37 -10.98
C GLU A 112 -12.39 -25.27 -9.61
N SER A 113 -12.15 -24.19 -8.86
CA SER A 113 -12.69 -24.03 -7.52
C SER A 113 -12.92 -22.55 -7.13
N ASN A 114 -13.74 -22.35 -6.09
CA ASN A 114 -13.94 -21.03 -5.50
C ASN A 114 -12.65 -20.53 -4.82
N ASN A 115 -11.91 -21.41 -4.14
CA ASN A 115 -10.63 -21.04 -3.52
C ASN A 115 -9.65 -20.50 -4.57
N GLU A 116 -9.59 -21.15 -5.73
CA GLU A 116 -8.74 -20.69 -6.84
C GLU A 116 -9.14 -19.27 -7.32
N ALA A 117 -10.45 -18.99 -7.41
CA ALA A 117 -10.95 -17.66 -7.74
C ALA A 117 -10.55 -16.61 -6.69
N GLU A 118 -10.57 -16.95 -5.42
CA GLU A 118 -10.11 -16.08 -4.32
C GLU A 118 -8.61 -15.76 -4.42
N TYR A 119 -7.77 -16.78 -4.67
CA TYR A 119 -6.34 -16.58 -4.90
C TYR A 119 -6.07 -15.69 -6.12
N ALA A 120 -6.81 -15.92 -7.20
CA ALA A 120 -6.69 -15.10 -8.40
C ALA A 120 -7.14 -13.66 -8.16
N ALA A 121 -8.19 -13.43 -7.34
CA ALA A 121 -8.62 -12.09 -6.96
C ALA A 121 -7.56 -11.36 -6.13
N PHE A 122 -6.92 -12.06 -5.19
CA PHE A 122 -5.78 -11.50 -4.46
C PHE A 122 -4.61 -11.16 -5.39
N HIS A 123 -4.25 -12.07 -6.30
CA HIS A 123 -3.18 -11.80 -7.28
C HIS A 123 -3.51 -10.60 -8.17
N GLU A 124 -4.76 -10.48 -8.61
CA GLU A 124 -5.23 -9.31 -9.37
C GLU A 124 -5.12 -8.03 -8.54
N ALA A 125 -5.45 -8.08 -7.24
CA ALA A 125 -5.29 -6.95 -6.34
C ALA A 125 -3.83 -6.49 -6.27
N VAL A 126 -2.87 -7.41 -6.11
CA VAL A 126 -1.43 -7.07 -6.11
C VAL A 126 -0.97 -6.54 -7.46
N ARG A 127 -1.54 -7.05 -8.58
CA ARG A 127 -1.28 -6.50 -9.92
C ARG A 127 -1.74 -5.05 -10.05
N GLN A 128 -2.93 -4.73 -9.54
CA GLN A 128 -3.43 -3.36 -9.54
C GLN A 128 -2.61 -2.43 -8.65
N MET A 129 -2.10 -2.93 -7.53
CA MET A 129 -1.17 -2.18 -6.67
C MET A 129 0.14 -1.86 -7.39
N GLU A 130 0.71 -2.82 -8.16
CA GLU A 130 1.89 -2.59 -8.99
C GLU A 130 1.62 -1.50 -10.06
N GLU A 131 0.47 -1.52 -10.71
CA GLU A 131 0.05 -0.49 -11.69
C GLU A 131 -0.17 0.89 -11.07
N LEU A 132 -0.58 0.94 -9.80
CA LEU A 132 -0.68 2.18 -9.03
C LEU A 132 0.67 2.73 -8.55
N GLY A 133 1.74 1.95 -8.64
CA GLY A 133 3.05 2.30 -8.10
C GLY A 133 3.19 2.08 -6.60
N VAL A 134 2.40 1.19 -6.01
CA VAL A 134 2.51 0.84 -4.58
C VAL A 134 3.72 -0.07 -4.36
N HIS A 135 4.63 0.36 -3.50
CA HIS A 135 5.83 -0.41 -3.12
C HIS A 135 6.39 0.01 -1.77
N HIS A 136 7.32 -0.80 -1.22
CA HIS A 136 8.11 -0.51 -0.01
C HIS A 136 7.28 -0.04 1.20
N GLN A 137 6.09 -0.62 1.41
CA GLN A 137 5.21 -0.25 2.51
C GLN A 137 4.38 -1.42 3.02
N SER A 138 3.82 -1.25 4.21
CA SER A 138 2.81 -2.16 4.74
C SER A 138 1.46 -1.86 4.11
N CYS A 139 0.75 -2.91 3.66
CA CYS A 139 -0.57 -2.80 3.05
C CYS A 139 -1.56 -3.74 3.72
N VAL A 140 -2.78 -3.25 3.97
CA VAL A 140 -3.84 -4.05 4.60
C VAL A 140 -4.66 -4.76 3.54
N PHE A 141 -4.78 -6.08 3.66
CA PHE A 141 -5.61 -6.92 2.78
C PHE A 141 -6.80 -7.46 3.57
N LYS A 142 -8.00 -7.15 3.12
CA LYS A 142 -9.27 -7.54 3.71
C LYS A 142 -10.03 -8.49 2.78
N GLY A 143 -10.43 -9.65 3.29
CA GLY A 143 -11.21 -10.66 2.58
C GLY A 143 -12.03 -11.49 3.56
N ASP A 144 -13.03 -12.21 3.07
CA ASP A 144 -13.91 -13.05 3.89
C ASP A 144 -13.58 -14.54 3.82
N SER A 145 -12.63 -14.94 2.97
CA SER A 145 -12.11 -16.30 2.90
C SER A 145 -11.00 -16.54 3.94
N LEU A 146 -11.36 -17.05 5.12
CA LEU A 146 -10.38 -17.39 6.18
C LEU A 146 -9.33 -18.39 5.70
N VAL A 147 -9.72 -19.36 4.85
CA VAL A 147 -8.79 -20.37 4.32
C VAL A 147 -7.70 -19.70 3.51
N VAL A 148 -8.09 -18.85 2.57
CA VAL A 148 -7.14 -18.16 1.69
C VAL A 148 -6.24 -17.21 2.49
N LEU A 149 -6.81 -16.42 3.41
CA LEU A 149 -6.03 -15.48 4.23
C LEU A 149 -5.01 -16.21 5.12
N ASN A 150 -5.40 -17.31 5.78
CA ASN A 150 -4.48 -18.08 6.63
C ASN A 150 -3.41 -18.83 5.84
N GLN A 151 -3.72 -19.24 4.60
CA GLN A 151 -2.71 -19.84 3.72
C GLN A 151 -1.74 -18.76 3.18
N LEU A 152 -2.23 -17.59 2.79
CA LEU A 152 -1.40 -16.46 2.35
C LEU A 152 -0.53 -15.88 3.47
N SER A 153 -0.98 -15.95 4.73
CA SER A 153 -0.17 -15.56 5.89
C SER A 153 0.84 -16.62 6.33
N GLY A 154 0.77 -17.82 5.77
CA GLY A 154 1.60 -18.95 6.17
C GLY A 154 1.16 -19.64 7.46
N GLU A 155 0.02 -19.25 8.06
CA GLU A 155 -0.52 -19.91 9.26
C GLU A 155 -1.07 -21.31 8.96
N TRP A 156 -1.63 -21.51 7.76
CA TRP A 156 -2.13 -22.81 7.31
C TRP A 156 -1.37 -23.29 6.08
N PRO A 157 -1.09 -24.61 6.00
CA PRO A 157 -0.47 -25.17 4.81
C PRO A 157 -1.44 -25.18 3.63
N CYS A 158 -0.94 -24.88 2.45
CA CYS A 158 -1.66 -25.06 1.21
C CYS A 158 -1.29 -26.44 0.63
N MET A 159 -2.24 -27.39 0.57
CA MET A 159 -1.99 -28.76 0.12
C MET A 159 -2.30 -29.00 -1.36
N GLU A 160 -3.01 -28.07 -2.00
CA GLU A 160 -3.42 -28.20 -3.39
C GLU A 160 -2.37 -27.58 -4.32
N GLU A 161 -1.84 -28.38 -5.26
CA GLU A 161 -0.77 -27.95 -6.17
C GLU A 161 -1.14 -26.71 -7.01
N ASN A 162 -2.40 -26.63 -7.45
CA ASN A 162 -2.88 -25.48 -8.22
C ASN A 162 -2.91 -24.21 -7.39
N LEU A 163 -3.32 -24.30 -6.12
CA LEU A 163 -3.35 -23.16 -5.21
C LEU A 163 -1.93 -22.72 -4.81
N ASN A 164 -0.99 -23.68 -4.64
CA ASN A 164 0.42 -23.39 -4.39
C ASN A 164 1.04 -22.56 -5.53
N LYS A 165 0.69 -22.85 -6.79
CA LYS A 165 1.16 -22.04 -7.93
C LYS A 165 0.69 -20.58 -7.87
N TRP A 166 -0.53 -20.35 -7.35
CA TRP A 166 -1.02 -19.00 -7.10
C TRP A 166 -0.27 -18.34 -5.94
N LEU A 167 -0.06 -19.09 -4.84
CA LEU A 167 0.67 -18.61 -3.67
C LEU A 167 2.09 -18.17 -4.05
N ASP A 168 2.84 -19.00 -4.76
CA ASP A 168 4.21 -18.69 -5.23
C ASP A 168 4.25 -17.39 -6.06
N ARG A 169 3.27 -17.23 -6.96
CA ARG A 169 3.17 -16.01 -7.80
C ARG A 169 2.86 -14.76 -6.99
N ILE A 170 2.00 -14.88 -5.99
CA ILE A 170 1.61 -13.80 -5.09
C ILE A 170 2.80 -13.38 -4.23
N GLU A 171 3.48 -14.35 -3.59
CA GLU A 171 4.66 -14.12 -2.76
C GLU A 171 5.78 -13.44 -3.56
N ALA A 172 6.11 -13.99 -4.74
CA ALA A 172 7.12 -13.41 -5.62
C ALA A 172 6.80 -11.95 -6.01
N LYS A 173 5.51 -11.64 -6.22
CA LYS A 173 5.07 -10.29 -6.59
C LYS A 173 5.12 -9.35 -5.40
N LEU A 174 4.67 -9.77 -4.22
CA LEU A 174 4.76 -9.00 -2.97
C LEU A 174 6.23 -8.71 -2.62
N ASP A 175 7.11 -9.72 -2.75
CA ASP A 175 8.55 -9.54 -2.49
C ASP A 175 9.21 -8.58 -3.49
N LYS A 176 8.88 -8.71 -4.79
CA LYS A 176 9.34 -7.78 -5.83
C LYS A 176 8.99 -6.33 -5.50
N LEU A 177 7.77 -6.11 -5.02
CA LEU A 177 7.26 -4.79 -4.66
C LEU A 177 7.70 -4.34 -3.26
N LYS A 178 8.32 -5.22 -2.48
CA LYS A 178 8.68 -4.97 -1.08
C LYS A 178 7.47 -4.55 -0.24
N ILE A 179 6.32 -5.20 -0.50
CA ILE A 179 5.09 -4.99 0.25
C ILE A 179 5.07 -5.94 1.45
N ILE A 180 4.78 -5.39 2.63
CA ILE A 180 4.55 -6.18 3.85
C ILE A 180 3.04 -6.35 3.99
N PRO A 181 2.47 -7.54 3.69
CA PRO A 181 1.03 -7.74 3.76
C PRO A 181 0.56 -7.86 5.22
N VAL A 182 -0.51 -7.15 5.54
CA VAL A 182 -1.24 -7.29 6.80
C VAL A 182 -2.62 -7.86 6.46
N PHE A 183 -2.84 -9.13 6.78
CA PHE A 183 -4.10 -9.81 6.50
C PHE A 183 -5.13 -9.53 7.60
N LYS A 184 -6.32 -9.09 7.20
CA LYS A 184 -7.45 -8.85 8.11
C LYS A 184 -8.69 -9.57 7.61
N PRO A 185 -9.09 -10.68 8.26
CA PRO A 185 -10.36 -11.31 7.94
C PRO A 185 -11.52 -10.38 8.30
N ILE A 186 -12.48 -10.30 7.39
CA ILE A 186 -13.72 -9.53 7.58
C ILE A 186 -14.93 -10.42 7.31
N SER A 187 -16.11 -9.98 7.74
CA SER A 187 -17.33 -10.67 7.39
C SER A 187 -17.70 -10.42 5.93
N ARG A 188 -18.45 -11.34 5.32
CA ARG A 188 -18.99 -11.16 3.95
C ARG A 188 -19.81 -9.87 3.81
N LYS A 189 -20.46 -9.45 4.89
CA LYS A 189 -21.22 -8.20 4.92
C LYS A 189 -20.31 -6.97 4.79
N GLU A 190 -19.08 -7.03 5.29
CA GLU A 190 -18.08 -5.96 5.18
C GLU A 190 -17.34 -6.01 3.83
N ASN A 191 -17.37 -7.18 3.13
CA ASN A 191 -16.72 -7.37 1.80
C ASN A 191 -17.68 -7.12 0.61
N GLN A 192 -18.86 -6.52 0.82
CA GLN A 192 -19.91 -6.37 -0.20
C GLN A 192 -19.45 -5.68 -1.48
N GLU A 193 -18.50 -4.76 -1.42
CA GLU A 193 -18.03 -4.06 -2.61
C GLU A 193 -17.23 -4.98 -3.53
N ALA A 194 -16.29 -5.78 -2.99
CA ALA A 194 -15.52 -6.75 -3.75
C ALA A 194 -16.41 -7.91 -4.26
N ASP A 195 -17.29 -8.44 -3.43
CA ASP A 195 -18.30 -9.46 -3.82
C ASP A 195 -19.17 -8.98 -5.00
N ARG A 196 -19.68 -7.73 -4.94
CA ARG A 196 -20.44 -7.15 -6.04
C ARG A 196 -19.61 -7.01 -7.32
N LEU A 197 -18.34 -6.61 -7.22
CA LEU A 197 -17.45 -6.49 -8.38
C LEU A 197 -17.21 -7.86 -9.01
N ALA A 198 -16.93 -8.90 -8.21
CA ALA A 198 -16.78 -10.27 -8.67
C ALA A 198 -18.05 -10.79 -9.37
N THR A 199 -19.22 -10.54 -8.78
CA THR A 199 -20.52 -10.88 -9.38
C THR A 199 -20.76 -10.17 -10.72
N LEU A 200 -20.42 -8.88 -10.83
CA LEU A 200 -20.53 -8.12 -12.08
C LEU A 200 -19.59 -8.66 -13.17
N ALA A 201 -18.40 -9.12 -12.79
CA ALA A 201 -17.46 -9.78 -13.71
C ALA A 201 -18.07 -11.06 -14.31
N LEU A 202 -18.66 -11.92 -13.48
CA LEU A 202 -19.37 -13.12 -13.93
C LEU A 202 -20.51 -12.80 -14.90
N GLN A 203 -21.18 -11.66 -14.71
CA GLN A 203 -22.24 -11.17 -15.60
C GLN A 203 -21.71 -10.52 -16.90
N GLY A 204 -20.39 -10.50 -17.12
CA GLY A 204 -19.76 -9.86 -18.28
C GLY A 204 -19.74 -8.33 -18.24
N LYS A 205 -19.96 -7.73 -17.07
CA LYS A 205 -19.93 -6.28 -16.87
C LYS A 205 -18.57 -5.85 -16.35
N ALA A 206 -17.73 -5.34 -17.24
CA ALA A 206 -16.41 -4.82 -16.86
C ALA A 206 -16.53 -3.50 -16.12
N ILE A 207 -15.83 -3.39 -15.00
CA ILE A 207 -15.71 -2.18 -14.18
C ILE A 207 -14.24 -1.80 -14.06
N PHE A 208 -13.94 -0.55 -14.33
CA PHE A 208 -12.68 0.09 -13.97
C PHE A 208 -12.95 1.54 -13.61
N SER A 209 -12.68 1.94 -12.39
CA SER A 209 -12.85 3.33 -11.97
C SER A 209 -11.85 3.72 -10.88
N LYS A 210 -11.16 4.85 -11.06
CA LYS A 210 -10.37 5.50 -10.02
C LYS A 210 -10.98 6.86 -9.75
N ILE A 211 -11.46 7.09 -8.54
CA ILE A 211 -12.13 8.33 -8.14
C ILE A 211 -11.57 8.86 -6.83
N GLU A 212 -11.54 10.19 -6.72
CA GLU A 212 -11.32 10.86 -5.45
C GLU A 212 -12.56 10.70 -4.56
N ILE A 213 -12.33 10.39 -3.30
CA ILE A 213 -13.39 10.23 -2.29
C ILE A 213 -13.15 11.15 -1.10
N ALA A 214 -14.17 11.44 -0.33
CA ALA A 214 -13.98 12.11 0.95
C ALA A 214 -13.24 11.19 1.92
N GLU A 215 -12.45 11.76 2.83
CA GLU A 215 -11.81 11.00 3.91
C GLU A 215 -12.88 10.22 4.69
N SER A 216 -12.84 8.90 4.58
CA SER A 216 -13.69 8.06 5.43
C SER A 216 -13.10 8.08 6.84
N LYS A 217 -13.79 8.73 7.78
CA LYS A 217 -13.51 8.53 9.20
C LYS A 217 -13.86 7.07 9.50
N GLU A 218 -12.83 6.20 9.50
CA GLU A 218 -12.99 4.89 10.12
C GLU A 218 -13.24 5.11 11.62
N SER A 219 -14.43 4.73 12.04
CA SER A 219 -14.83 4.66 13.45
C SER A 219 -14.28 3.40 14.07
#